data_46df7423c86097c4b0e8eb7fe1f8e7d9
#
_entry.id   46df7423c86097c4b0e8eb7fe1f8e7d9
#
_cell.length_a   1.000
_cell.length_b   1.000
_cell.length_c   1.000
_cell.angle_alpha   90.00
_cell.angle_beta   90.00
_cell.angle_gamma   90.00
#
_symmetry.space_group_name_H-M   'P 1'
#
loop_
_entity.id
_entity.type
_entity.pdbx_description
1 polymer ?
#
loop_
_entity_poly.entity_id
_entity_poly.type
_entity_poly.pdbx_seq_one_letter_code
_entity_poly.pdbx_strand_id
1 'polypeptide(L)'
;MKIVDKLRKAILALLILSGPLYSIGQQDPMYTQYIFNLQTINPAYAGSWQTMGFLALSRHQWVGFTGHPTTQTFSFQTPLTSQNVGIGFDVVHDKLGSERRFMVNMDYSYRVMLNDIVALRFGVKGGFTNYNNDLSSLQPYPDGTPDQALLGVVENKFMPNLGFGMFLSSSKYYLSLSLPRLIQNSFNENTGNFSTMSEVRQFYLAGGILFNLSENVKFKPTFMTKASVGSPFQYDISANFLLAEKFWIGGMYRSGDAFGVIAQWIINNKFRIGYAADFTFTDLRNYQQGVHEVMISYEIAFTKKKFVSPRYF
;
A
#
# COMPACT_ATOMS: atom_id res chain seq x y z
N MET A 1 18.11 -31.18 23.67
CA MET A 1 17.46 -30.51 24.82
C MET A 1 17.74 -29.03 24.92
N LYS A 2 18.98 -28.50 24.91
CA LYS A 2 19.30 -27.05 25.04
C LYS A 2 18.79 -26.14 23.88
N ILE A 3 18.64 -26.65 22.66
CA ILE A 3 18.16 -25.88 21.50
C ILE A 3 16.63 -25.68 21.59
N VAL A 4 15.90 -26.72 21.96
CA VAL A 4 14.43 -26.68 22.13
C VAL A 4 14.04 -25.71 23.25
N ASP A 5 14.82 -25.67 24.33
CA ASP A 5 14.60 -24.74 25.45
C ASP A 5 14.88 -23.28 25.09
N LYS A 6 15.91 -23.03 24.26
CA LYS A 6 16.17 -21.70 23.71
C LYS A 6 15.06 -21.24 22.75
N LEU A 7 14.57 -22.14 21.89
CA LEU A 7 13.45 -21.86 20.97
C LEU A 7 12.16 -21.56 21.75
N ARG A 8 11.87 -22.34 22.80
CA ARG A 8 10.70 -22.12 23.66
C ARG A 8 10.76 -20.78 24.41
N LYS A 9 11.94 -20.40 24.92
CA LYS A 9 12.14 -19.09 25.56
C LYS A 9 12.04 -17.94 24.57
N ALA A 10 12.54 -18.10 23.35
CA ALA A 10 12.41 -17.09 22.29
C ALA A 10 10.94 -16.91 21.86
N ILE A 11 10.18 -18.01 21.72
CA ILE A 11 8.73 -17.97 21.40
C ILE A 11 7.95 -17.35 22.56
N LEU A 12 8.28 -17.66 23.83
CA LEU A 12 7.66 -17.05 25.00
C LEU A 12 7.95 -15.56 25.09
N ALA A 13 9.19 -15.14 24.81
CA ALA A 13 9.57 -13.73 24.76
C ALA A 13 8.84 -12.98 23.63
N LEU A 14 8.66 -13.62 22.47
CA LEU A 14 7.88 -13.07 21.35
C LEU A 14 6.39 -12.91 21.70
N LEU A 15 5.81 -13.86 22.44
CA LEU A 15 4.43 -13.81 22.92
C LEU A 15 4.22 -12.76 24.01
N ILE A 16 5.20 -12.47 24.83
CA ILE A 16 5.12 -11.41 25.88
C ILE A 16 5.25 -10.03 25.25
N LEU A 17 5.98 -9.88 24.13
CA LEU A 17 6.07 -8.64 23.37
C LEU A 17 4.80 -8.31 22.57
N SER A 18 3.86 -9.26 22.43
CA SER A 18 2.56 -9.07 21.76
C SER A 18 1.44 -8.60 22.70
N GLY A 19 1.77 -7.98 23.82
CA GLY A 19 0.79 -7.37 24.72
C GLY A 19 -0.09 -6.33 24.00
N PRO A 20 -1.30 -6.01 24.51
CA PRO A 20 -2.24 -5.11 23.86
C PRO A 20 -1.63 -3.70 23.77
N LEU A 21 -1.15 -3.35 22.58
CA LEU A 21 -0.75 -1.98 22.27
C LEU A 21 -2.05 -1.20 22.02
N TYR A 22 -2.28 -0.17 22.82
CA TYR A 22 -3.38 0.77 22.58
C TYR A 22 -3.22 1.33 21.17
N SER A 23 -4.21 1.09 20.32
CA SER A 23 -4.23 1.57 18.94
C SER A 23 -4.66 3.05 18.95
N ILE A 24 -3.71 3.93 18.78
CA ILE A 24 -3.95 5.36 18.57
C ILE A 24 -3.22 5.74 17.30
N GLY A 25 -3.92 5.78 16.17
CA GLY A 25 -3.29 6.26 14.93
C GLY A 25 -4.10 5.94 13.69
N GLN A 26 -4.31 6.96 12.86
CA GLN A 26 -4.80 6.77 11.51
C GLN A 26 -3.74 6.05 10.68
N GLN A 27 -4.18 5.06 9.92
CA GLN A 27 -3.32 4.28 9.03
C GLN A 27 -3.50 4.76 7.59
N ASP A 28 -2.41 4.75 6.82
CA ASP A 28 -2.51 4.93 5.37
C ASP A 28 -3.36 3.82 4.74
N PRO A 29 -4.10 4.13 3.65
CA PRO A 29 -4.90 3.14 2.96
C PRO A 29 -4.05 1.94 2.54
N MET A 30 -4.56 0.74 2.77
CA MET A 30 -3.94 -0.50 2.30
C MET A 30 -4.71 -1.03 1.10
N TYR A 31 -3.98 -1.36 0.04
CA TYR A 31 -4.56 -1.90 -1.18
C TYR A 31 -4.47 -3.42 -1.18
N THR A 32 -5.49 -4.08 -1.70
CA THR A 32 -5.47 -5.52 -1.94
C THR A 32 -4.59 -5.84 -3.14
N GLN A 33 -4.60 -4.95 -4.13
CA GLN A 33 -3.80 -5.06 -5.34
C GLN A 33 -2.38 -4.45 -5.20
N TYR A 34 -1.83 -4.34 -3.97
CA TYR A 34 -0.47 -3.82 -3.73
C TYR A 34 0.61 -4.53 -4.55
N ILE A 35 0.39 -5.81 -4.85
CA ILE A 35 1.31 -6.64 -5.64
C ILE A 35 1.55 -6.13 -7.07
N PHE A 36 0.70 -5.22 -7.55
CA PHE A 36 0.78 -4.58 -8.87
C PHE A 36 1.17 -3.10 -8.78
N ASN A 37 1.16 -2.50 -7.59
CA ASN A 37 1.54 -1.09 -7.37
C ASN A 37 2.29 -0.91 -6.04
N LEU A 38 3.52 -1.38 -5.99
CA LEU A 38 4.39 -1.16 -4.82
C LEU A 38 4.89 0.28 -4.70
N GLN A 39 4.78 1.12 -5.74
CA GLN A 39 5.28 2.49 -5.76
C GLN A 39 4.65 3.35 -4.66
N THR A 40 3.36 3.19 -4.38
CA THR A 40 2.68 3.94 -3.33
C THR A 40 3.33 3.79 -1.96
N ILE A 41 3.89 2.61 -1.68
CA ILE A 41 4.53 2.29 -0.40
C ILE A 41 6.06 2.27 -0.45
N ASN A 42 6.69 2.13 -1.64
CA ASN A 42 8.15 2.04 -1.75
C ASN A 42 8.68 2.88 -2.92
N PRO A 43 9.38 4.00 -2.66
CA PRO A 43 9.96 4.85 -3.70
C PRO A 43 11.02 4.14 -4.56
N ALA A 44 11.70 3.13 -4.03
CA ALA A 44 12.68 2.36 -4.79
C ALA A 44 12.05 1.53 -5.93
N TYR A 45 10.72 1.38 -5.94
CA TYR A 45 10.00 0.72 -7.02
C TYR A 45 9.91 1.56 -8.30
N ALA A 46 10.08 2.88 -8.22
CA ALA A 46 10.04 3.77 -9.37
C ALA A 46 11.05 3.35 -10.46
N GLY A 47 10.59 3.25 -11.70
CA GLY A 47 11.38 2.79 -12.86
C GLY A 47 11.71 1.30 -12.85
N SER A 48 11.11 0.49 -11.97
CA SER A 48 11.32 -0.97 -11.95
C SER A 48 10.69 -1.66 -13.16
N TRP A 49 9.62 -1.11 -13.73
CA TRP A 49 8.95 -1.68 -14.90
C TRP A 49 9.79 -1.64 -16.18
N GLN A 50 10.90 -0.89 -16.19
CA GLN A 50 11.75 -0.68 -17.36
C GLN A 50 11.01 -0.07 -18.59
N THR A 51 9.80 0.36 -18.40
CA THR A 51 8.90 1.03 -19.34
C THR A 51 8.35 2.28 -18.66
N MET A 52 7.80 3.21 -19.45
CA MET A 52 6.95 4.25 -18.89
C MET A 52 5.61 3.62 -18.52
N GLY A 53 5.18 3.77 -17.30
CA GLY A 53 3.97 3.16 -16.78
C GLY A 53 3.06 4.13 -16.09
N PHE A 54 1.76 3.95 -16.29
CA PHE A 54 0.67 4.65 -15.65
C PHE A 54 -0.23 3.64 -14.97
N LEU A 55 -0.72 3.97 -13.79
CA LEU A 55 -1.67 3.14 -13.07
C LEU A 55 -2.69 4.04 -12.38
N ALA A 56 -3.97 3.73 -12.53
CA ALA A 56 -5.05 4.32 -11.77
C ALA A 56 -5.76 3.21 -10.97
N LEU A 57 -6.06 3.48 -9.71
CA LEU A 57 -6.75 2.57 -8.81
C LEU A 57 -7.81 3.33 -8.03
N SER A 58 -9.00 2.76 -7.95
CA SER A 58 -10.10 3.24 -7.11
C SER A 58 -10.48 2.14 -6.12
N ARG A 59 -10.43 2.46 -4.82
CA ARG A 59 -10.81 1.59 -3.72
C ARG A 59 -12.01 2.16 -2.99
N HIS A 60 -13.05 1.37 -2.82
CA HIS A 60 -14.24 1.64 -2.04
C HIS A 60 -14.30 0.64 -0.89
N GLN A 61 -14.06 1.12 0.32
CA GLN A 61 -14.02 0.28 1.52
C GLN A 61 -15.34 0.39 2.28
N TRP A 62 -15.84 -0.73 2.81
CA TRP A 62 -17.10 -0.81 3.57
C TRP A 62 -18.31 -0.28 2.77
N VAL A 63 -18.48 -0.75 1.56
CA VAL A 63 -19.59 -0.36 0.68
C VAL A 63 -20.93 -0.63 1.37
N GLY A 64 -21.88 0.31 1.23
CA GLY A 64 -23.16 0.30 1.92
C GLY A 64 -23.21 1.12 3.21
N PHE A 65 -22.05 1.56 3.73
CA PHE A 65 -21.96 2.44 4.90
C PHE A 65 -21.88 3.92 4.47
N THR A 66 -22.71 4.79 5.04
CA THR A 66 -22.69 6.23 4.70
C THR A 66 -21.37 6.86 5.14
N GLY A 67 -20.70 7.58 4.22
CA GLY A 67 -19.38 8.15 4.49
C GLY A 67 -18.23 7.14 4.45
N HIS A 68 -18.45 5.97 3.87
CA HIS A 68 -17.45 4.91 3.74
C HIS A 68 -16.14 5.43 3.10
N PRO A 69 -14.97 4.83 3.48
CA PRO A 69 -13.68 5.24 2.95
C PRO A 69 -13.61 5.04 1.43
N THR A 70 -13.11 6.04 0.72
CA THR A 70 -12.83 5.96 -0.72
C THR A 70 -11.44 6.49 -0.98
N THR A 71 -10.63 5.68 -1.68
CA THR A 71 -9.27 6.05 -2.04
C THR A 71 -9.11 5.98 -3.55
N GLN A 72 -8.64 7.05 -4.15
CA GLN A 72 -8.29 7.12 -5.56
C GLN A 72 -6.81 7.39 -5.69
N THR A 73 -6.13 6.57 -6.47
CA THR A 73 -4.69 6.65 -6.65
C THR A 73 -4.36 6.72 -8.13
N PHE A 74 -3.48 7.64 -8.47
CA PHE A 74 -2.83 7.68 -9.77
C PHE A 74 -1.32 7.57 -9.55
N SER A 75 -0.67 6.63 -10.21
CA SER A 75 0.78 6.45 -10.17
C SER A 75 1.36 6.49 -11.57
N PHE A 76 2.50 7.13 -11.68
CA PHE A 76 3.32 7.19 -12.89
C PHE A 76 4.74 6.78 -12.53
N GLN A 77 5.39 6.02 -13.40
CA GLN A 77 6.81 5.72 -13.27
C GLN A 77 7.50 5.59 -14.62
N THR A 78 8.76 5.93 -14.63
CA THR A 78 9.61 5.77 -15.83
C THR A 78 11.07 5.58 -15.43
N PRO A 79 11.81 4.68 -16.09
CA PRO A 79 13.26 4.72 -16.04
C PRO A 79 13.77 5.88 -16.90
N LEU A 80 14.87 6.50 -16.53
CA LEU A 80 15.60 7.44 -17.37
C LEU A 80 16.52 6.70 -18.35
N THR A 81 17.12 7.45 -19.25
CA THR A 81 17.92 6.94 -20.39
C THR A 81 18.98 5.90 -20.00
N SER A 82 19.62 6.05 -18.83
CA SER A 82 20.61 5.08 -18.31
C SER A 82 19.98 3.81 -17.73
N GLN A 83 18.65 3.77 -17.58
CA GLN A 83 17.89 2.72 -16.86
C GLN A 83 18.33 2.47 -15.40
N ASN A 84 19.38 3.13 -14.94
CA ASN A 84 19.82 3.06 -13.55
C ASN A 84 19.03 4.00 -12.65
N VAL A 85 18.49 5.07 -13.21
CA VAL A 85 17.66 6.04 -12.52
C VAL A 85 16.21 5.81 -12.89
N GLY A 86 15.35 5.79 -11.88
CA GLY A 86 13.90 5.77 -12.03
C GLY A 86 13.29 7.02 -11.41
N ILE A 87 12.25 7.53 -12.04
CA ILE A 87 11.41 8.60 -11.52
C ILE A 87 9.99 8.06 -11.38
N GLY A 88 9.35 8.41 -10.29
CA GLY A 88 7.95 8.11 -10.02
C GLY A 88 7.21 9.35 -9.55
N PHE A 89 5.91 9.31 -9.73
CA PHE A 89 4.98 10.32 -9.24
C PHE A 89 3.70 9.61 -8.82
N ASP A 90 3.17 9.93 -7.65
CA ASP A 90 1.87 9.43 -7.23
C ASP A 90 1.01 10.54 -6.62
N VAL A 91 -0.28 10.47 -6.95
CA VAL A 91 -1.33 11.29 -6.36
C VAL A 91 -2.34 10.36 -5.73
N VAL A 92 -2.66 10.63 -4.46
CA VAL A 92 -3.69 9.88 -3.74
C VAL A 92 -4.70 10.85 -3.17
N HIS A 93 -5.97 10.63 -3.47
CA HIS A 93 -7.11 11.29 -2.85
C HIS A 93 -7.83 10.28 -1.98
N ASP A 94 -7.81 10.51 -0.68
CA ASP A 94 -8.41 9.65 0.32
C ASP A 94 -9.49 10.42 1.09
N LYS A 95 -10.67 9.82 1.23
CA LYS A 95 -11.82 10.39 1.92
C LYS A 95 -12.37 9.38 2.92
N LEU A 96 -12.58 9.83 4.16
CA LEU A 96 -13.20 9.05 5.23
C LEU A 96 -14.16 9.95 6.02
N GLY A 97 -15.46 9.79 5.83
CA GLY A 97 -16.46 10.66 6.44
C GLY A 97 -16.26 12.13 6.05
N SER A 98 -16.00 12.99 7.04
CA SER A 98 -15.68 14.42 6.88
C SER A 98 -14.22 14.68 6.52
N GLU A 99 -13.34 13.69 6.73
CA GLU A 99 -11.90 13.80 6.49
C GLU A 99 -11.57 13.62 5.01
N ARG A 100 -10.68 14.48 4.51
CA ARG A 100 -10.14 14.42 3.14
C ARG A 100 -8.64 14.64 3.17
N ARG A 101 -7.91 13.78 2.49
CA ARG A 101 -6.46 13.87 2.30
C ARG A 101 -6.14 13.88 0.81
N PHE A 102 -5.41 14.86 0.39
CA PHE A 102 -4.87 14.92 -0.96
C PHE A 102 -3.34 14.88 -0.87
N MET A 103 -2.76 13.78 -1.34
CA MET A 103 -1.32 13.52 -1.24
C MET A 103 -0.69 13.57 -2.62
N VAL A 104 0.44 14.26 -2.71
CA VAL A 104 1.27 14.33 -3.92
C VAL A 104 2.69 13.94 -3.54
N ASN A 105 3.23 12.94 -4.22
CA ASN A 105 4.58 12.45 -3.96
C ASN A 105 5.36 12.31 -5.25
N MET A 106 6.66 12.58 -5.15
CA MET A 106 7.66 12.31 -6.18
C MET A 106 8.67 11.29 -5.64
N ASP A 107 9.01 10.33 -6.47
CA ASP A 107 9.97 9.28 -6.17
C ASP A 107 11.18 9.41 -7.08
N TYR A 108 12.35 9.28 -6.50
CA TYR A 108 13.61 9.11 -7.20
C TYR A 108 14.22 7.78 -6.78
N SER A 109 14.63 6.96 -7.73
CA SER A 109 15.31 5.70 -7.44
C SER A 109 16.62 5.56 -8.21
N TYR A 110 17.57 4.86 -7.61
CA TYR A 110 18.84 4.51 -8.23
C TYR A 110 19.07 3.00 -8.16
N ARG A 111 19.34 2.37 -9.32
CA ARG A 111 19.57 0.94 -9.47
C ARG A 111 21.06 0.62 -9.47
N VAL A 112 21.45 -0.34 -8.65
CA VAL A 112 22.78 -0.96 -8.64
C VAL A 112 22.61 -2.44 -9.03
N MET A 113 23.34 -2.89 -10.04
CA MET A 113 23.38 -4.31 -10.38
C MET A 113 24.36 -5.00 -9.42
N LEU A 114 23.88 -5.96 -8.66
CA LEU A 114 24.70 -6.79 -7.78
C LEU A 114 25.39 -7.92 -8.56
N ASN A 115 24.71 -8.41 -9.59
CA ASN A 115 25.22 -9.35 -10.59
C ASN A 115 24.34 -9.24 -11.84
N ASP A 116 24.54 -10.12 -12.84
CA ASP A 116 23.84 -10.07 -14.12
C ASP A 116 22.31 -10.22 -14.04
N ILE A 117 21.79 -10.75 -12.94
CA ILE A 117 20.36 -11.08 -12.78
C ILE A 117 19.69 -10.42 -11.56
N VAL A 118 20.47 -9.86 -10.64
CA VAL A 118 19.95 -9.26 -9.39
C VAL A 118 20.28 -7.78 -9.35
N ALA A 119 19.25 -6.98 -9.20
CA ALA A 119 19.34 -5.54 -9.03
C ALA A 119 18.85 -5.10 -7.65
N LEU A 120 19.58 -4.18 -7.04
CA LEU A 120 19.16 -3.47 -5.83
C LEU A 120 18.89 -2.01 -6.20
N ARG A 121 17.70 -1.52 -5.85
CA ARG A 121 17.31 -0.12 -6.00
C ARG A 121 17.21 0.53 -4.63
N PHE A 122 17.72 1.75 -4.54
CA PHE A 122 17.46 2.65 -3.42
C PHE A 122 16.53 3.74 -3.89
N GLY A 123 15.60 4.15 -3.06
CA GLY A 123 14.64 5.18 -3.43
C GLY A 123 14.44 6.21 -2.33
N VAL A 124 14.16 7.43 -2.74
CA VAL A 124 13.72 8.52 -1.88
C VAL A 124 12.39 9.06 -2.39
N LYS A 125 11.49 9.37 -1.47
CA LYS A 125 10.17 9.97 -1.70
C LYS A 125 10.18 11.36 -1.09
N GLY A 126 9.72 12.33 -1.84
CA GLY A 126 9.43 13.67 -1.34
C GLY A 126 8.01 14.06 -1.74
N GLY A 127 7.27 14.67 -0.84
CA GLY A 127 5.92 15.04 -1.15
C GLY A 127 5.23 15.82 -0.04
N PHE A 128 3.94 15.97 -0.18
CA PHE A 128 3.10 16.62 0.82
C PHE A 128 1.70 16.00 0.85
N THR A 129 1.05 16.16 1.99
CA THR A 129 -0.38 15.91 2.18
C THR A 129 -1.07 17.23 2.47
N ASN A 130 -2.12 17.54 1.72
CA ASN A 130 -3.10 18.55 2.11
C ASN A 130 -4.23 17.84 2.86
N TYR A 131 -4.42 18.24 4.11
CA TYR A 131 -5.41 17.65 5.01
C TYR A 131 -6.54 18.64 5.26
N ASN A 132 -7.77 18.13 5.18
CA ASN A 132 -8.98 18.87 5.45
C ASN A 132 -9.94 18.00 6.25
N ASN A 133 -10.51 18.55 7.33
CA ASN A 133 -11.52 17.86 8.13
C ASN A 133 -12.56 18.85 8.62
N ASP A 134 -13.79 18.72 8.13
CA ASP A 134 -14.93 19.54 8.52
C ASP A 134 -15.82 18.78 9.49
N LEU A 135 -15.51 18.88 10.78
CA LEU A 135 -16.30 18.29 11.84
C LEU A 135 -17.63 19.03 12.08
N SER A 136 -17.74 20.29 11.65
CA SER A 136 -18.97 21.10 11.83
C SER A 136 -20.14 20.59 10.96
N SER A 137 -19.83 19.84 9.91
CA SER A 137 -20.84 19.19 9.04
C SER A 137 -21.49 17.95 9.70
N LEU A 138 -20.96 17.46 10.83
CA LEU A 138 -21.50 16.32 11.54
C LEU A 138 -22.64 16.78 12.45
N GLN A 139 -23.78 16.07 12.38
CA GLN A 139 -24.90 16.34 13.30
C GLN A 139 -24.68 15.61 14.62
N PRO A 140 -24.67 16.34 15.76
CA PRO A 140 -24.61 15.72 17.06
C PRO A 140 -25.85 14.85 17.34
N TYR A 141 -25.67 13.69 17.91
CA TYR A 141 -26.75 12.79 18.30
C TYR A 141 -26.83 12.78 19.85
N PRO A 142 -28.05 12.68 20.45
CA PRO A 142 -29.38 12.52 19.84
C PRO A 142 -30.22 13.81 19.73
N ASP A 143 -29.86 14.89 20.40
CA ASP A 143 -30.70 16.07 20.66
C ASP A 143 -30.29 17.33 19.87
N GLY A 144 -29.22 17.24 19.05
CA GLY A 144 -28.73 18.34 18.25
C GLY A 144 -27.97 19.41 19.05
N THR A 145 -27.69 19.19 20.36
CA THR A 145 -26.88 20.13 21.13
C THR A 145 -25.44 20.20 20.55
N PRO A 146 -24.88 21.42 20.37
CA PRO A 146 -23.51 21.54 19.87
C PRO A 146 -22.51 20.89 20.79
N ASP A 147 -21.78 19.87 20.28
CA ASP A 147 -20.64 19.30 20.96
C ASP A 147 -19.38 20.14 20.63
N GLN A 148 -18.74 20.65 21.67
CA GLN A 148 -17.50 21.43 21.53
C GLN A 148 -16.37 20.65 20.84
N ALA A 149 -16.38 19.34 20.94
CA ALA A 149 -15.43 18.49 20.21
C ALA A 149 -15.64 18.49 18.68
N LEU A 150 -16.85 18.81 18.21
CA LEU A 150 -17.22 18.89 16.79
C LEU A 150 -17.13 20.30 16.20
N LEU A 151 -16.82 21.32 17.01
CA LEU A 151 -16.72 22.71 16.56
C LEU A 151 -15.40 23.02 15.82
N GLY A 152 -14.56 22.02 15.56
CA GLY A 152 -13.27 22.19 14.91
C GLY A 152 -13.33 21.99 13.40
N VAL A 153 -12.89 22.95 12.64
CA VAL A 153 -12.60 22.80 11.21
C VAL A 153 -11.09 22.89 11.02
N VAL A 154 -10.50 21.86 10.40
CA VAL A 154 -9.10 21.89 9.97
C VAL A 154 -9.11 22.07 8.44
N GLU A 155 -8.76 23.26 7.99
CA GLU A 155 -8.75 23.57 6.56
C GLU A 155 -7.33 23.64 6.00
N ASN A 156 -7.13 22.94 4.88
CA ASN A 156 -5.94 23.08 4.03
C ASN A 156 -4.59 22.97 4.78
N LYS A 157 -4.51 22.08 5.76
CA LYS A 157 -3.25 21.87 6.47
C LYS A 157 -2.25 21.19 5.56
N PHE A 158 -1.16 21.88 5.29
CA PHE A 158 -0.05 21.38 4.48
C PHE A 158 0.94 20.61 5.35
N MET A 159 1.18 19.35 5.01
CA MET A 159 2.05 18.44 5.75
C MET A 159 3.12 17.86 4.82
N PRO A 160 4.37 18.32 4.91
CA PRO A 160 5.45 17.78 4.10
C PRO A 160 5.79 16.35 4.50
N ASN A 161 6.26 15.58 3.55
CA ASN A 161 6.68 14.20 3.77
C ASN A 161 8.01 13.89 3.08
N LEU A 162 8.80 13.03 3.73
CA LEU A 162 9.97 12.36 3.16
C LEU A 162 9.83 10.87 3.39
N GLY A 163 10.37 10.07 2.49
CA GLY A 163 10.36 8.62 2.61
C GLY A 163 11.59 7.97 1.99
N PHE A 164 11.86 6.74 2.39
CA PHE A 164 12.98 5.94 1.90
C PHE A 164 12.53 4.53 1.58
N GLY A 165 13.24 3.90 0.64
CA GLY A 165 12.99 2.52 0.30
C GLY A 165 14.19 1.82 -0.31
N MET A 166 14.15 0.50 -0.23
CA MET A 166 15.05 -0.43 -0.89
C MET A 166 14.21 -1.48 -1.62
N PHE A 167 14.62 -1.84 -2.82
CA PHE A 167 13.94 -2.83 -3.63
C PHE A 167 14.96 -3.74 -4.31
N LEU A 168 15.05 -4.97 -3.84
CA LEU A 168 15.84 -6.02 -4.44
C LEU A 168 14.97 -6.80 -5.40
N SER A 169 15.40 -6.99 -6.63
CA SER A 169 14.64 -7.71 -7.64
C SER A 169 15.51 -8.56 -8.55
N SER A 170 14.95 -9.67 -8.98
CA SER A 170 15.49 -10.55 -10.00
C SER A 170 14.35 -11.00 -10.94
N SER A 171 14.64 -11.84 -11.92
CA SER A 171 13.59 -12.43 -12.76
C SER A 171 12.63 -13.37 -12.03
N LYS A 172 12.96 -13.84 -10.82
CA LYS A 172 12.20 -14.85 -10.09
C LYS A 172 11.71 -14.41 -8.71
N TYR A 173 12.27 -13.38 -8.12
CA TYR A 173 11.88 -12.93 -6.78
C TYR A 173 12.12 -11.44 -6.59
N TYR A 174 11.44 -10.88 -5.63
CA TYR A 174 11.70 -9.53 -5.12
C TYR A 174 11.61 -9.47 -3.60
N LEU A 175 12.29 -8.49 -3.03
CA LEU A 175 12.18 -8.09 -1.64
C LEU A 175 12.15 -6.57 -1.56
N SER A 176 11.19 -6.03 -0.87
CA SER A 176 10.89 -4.60 -0.72
C SER A 176 10.92 -4.23 0.75
N LEU A 177 11.72 -3.24 1.11
CA LEU A 177 11.76 -2.64 2.44
C LEU A 177 11.54 -1.14 2.29
N SER A 178 10.62 -0.55 3.04
CA SER A 178 10.36 0.88 2.93
C SER A 178 9.80 1.52 4.19
N LEU A 179 10.03 2.83 4.26
CA LEU A 179 9.48 3.77 5.21
C LEU A 179 8.98 4.98 4.38
N PRO A 180 7.75 4.90 3.81
CA PRO A 180 7.24 5.92 2.90
C PRO A 180 6.97 7.27 3.57
N ARG A 181 6.86 7.29 4.91
CA ARG A 181 6.69 8.49 5.72
C ARG A 181 7.66 8.52 6.87
N LEU A 182 8.58 9.47 6.85
CA LEU A 182 9.55 9.71 7.91
C LEU A 182 9.10 10.81 8.86
N ILE A 183 8.47 11.88 8.30
CA ILE A 183 8.00 13.02 9.07
C ILE A 183 6.65 12.65 9.71
N GLN A 184 6.54 12.88 10.99
CA GLN A 184 5.30 12.72 11.74
C GLN A 184 4.67 14.11 11.90
N ASN A 185 3.61 14.36 11.13
CA ASN A 185 2.86 15.61 11.22
C ASN A 185 1.68 15.45 12.17
N SER A 186 1.40 16.47 12.97
CA SER A 186 0.20 16.55 13.82
C SER A 186 -0.95 17.17 13.01
N PHE A 187 -2.13 16.59 13.07
CA PHE A 187 -3.31 17.11 12.37
C PHE A 187 -3.95 18.29 13.10
N ASN A 188 -3.81 18.40 14.41
CA ASN A 188 -4.43 19.45 15.20
C ASN A 188 -3.40 20.39 15.82
N GLU A 189 -3.59 21.70 15.65
CA GLU A 189 -2.76 22.76 16.26
C GLU A 189 -3.35 23.33 17.54
N ASN A 190 -4.61 23.08 17.82
CA ASN A 190 -5.27 23.61 19.01
C ASN A 190 -5.01 22.73 20.22
N THR A 191 -4.36 23.31 21.21
CA THR A 191 -4.01 22.76 22.51
C THR A 191 -5.18 22.47 23.45
N GLY A 192 -6.41 22.51 22.97
CA GLY A 192 -7.58 22.05 23.70
C GLY A 192 -7.62 20.53 23.74
N ASN A 193 -7.67 19.97 24.92
CA ASN A 193 -7.66 18.59 25.44
C ASN A 193 -8.23 17.42 24.59
N PHE A 194 -8.39 17.52 23.29
CA PHE A 194 -9.01 16.50 22.45
C PHE A 194 -8.08 16.06 21.31
N SER A 195 -7.70 14.80 21.37
CA SER A 195 -7.11 13.95 20.33
C SER A 195 -6.15 14.62 19.35
N THR A 196 -4.88 14.63 19.69
CA THR A 196 -3.78 14.84 18.73
C THR A 196 -3.70 13.67 17.75
N MET A 197 -4.51 13.69 16.72
CA MET A 197 -4.30 12.79 15.58
C MET A 197 -2.97 13.17 14.91
N SER A 198 -2.10 12.21 14.71
CA SER A 198 -0.81 12.41 14.06
C SER A 198 -0.56 11.34 13.00
N GLU A 199 0.17 11.71 11.95
CA GLU A 199 0.71 10.71 11.04
C GLU A 199 1.71 9.82 11.77
N VAL A 200 1.57 8.51 11.62
CA VAL A 200 2.45 7.54 12.27
C VAL A 200 3.39 6.93 11.23
N ARG A 201 4.66 6.78 11.61
CA ARG A 201 5.63 6.09 10.75
C ARG A 201 5.23 4.65 10.56
N GLN A 202 5.25 4.22 9.29
CA GLN A 202 4.88 2.87 8.90
C GLN A 202 6.06 2.21 8.18
N PHE A 203 6.47 1.07 8.69
CA PHE A 203 7.49 0.22 8.08
C PHE A 203 6.81 -0.87 7.28
N TYR A 204 7.22 -1.02 6.03
CA TYR A 204 6.74 -2.07 5.15
C TYR A 204 7.88 -3.00 4.77
N LEU A 205 7.61 -4.31 4.86
CA LEU A 205 8.43 -5.34 4.28
C LEU A 205 7.53 -6.19 3.40
N ALA A 206 7.85 -6.31 2.11
CA ALA A 206 7.09 -7.12 1.17
C ALA A 206 8.02 -7.97 0.33
N GLY A 207 7.53 -9.09 -0.14
CA GLY A 207 8.31 -9.97 -1.00
C GLY A 207 7.44 -10.94 -1.76
N GLY A 208 8.02 -11.54 -2.80
CA GLY A 208 7.36 -12.55 -3.59
C GLY A 208 8.34 -13.34 -4.44
N ILE A 209 7.93 -14.56 -4.77
CA ILE A 209 8.70 -15.49 -5.59
C ILE A 209 7.82 -15.99 -6.72
N LEU A 210 8.39 -16.14 -7.91
CA LEU A 210 7.70 -16.67 -9.09
C LEU A 210 8.17 -18.10 -9.37
N PHE A 211 7.23 -19.03 -9.41
CA PHE A 211 7.41 -20.41 -9.80
C PHE A 211 6.74 -20.67 -11.16
N ASN A 212 7.44 -21.25 -12.08
CA ASN A 212 6.87 -21.77 -13.31
C ASN A 212 6.35 -23.20 -13.04
N LEU A 213 5.02 -23.37 -12.94
CA LEU A 213 4.42 -24.68 -12.71
C LEU A 213 4.28 -25.46 -14.03
N SER A 214 3.97 -24.76 -15.12
CA SER A 214 3.95 -25.29 -16.49
C SER A 214 4.24 -24.16 -17.48
N GLU A 215 4.21 -24.45 -18.79
CA GLU A 215 4.37 -23.43 -19.85
C GLU A 215 3.31 -22.33 -19.77
N ASN A 216 2.09 -22.67 -19.33
CA ASN A 216 0.94 -21.76 -19.30
C ASN A 216 0.53 -21.33 -17.89
N VAL A 217 1.19 -21.83 -16.84
CA VAL A 217 0.82 -21.54 -15.46
C VAL A 217 2.03 -21.13 -14.65
N LYS A 218 1.97 -19.94 -14.07
CA LYS A 218 2.96 -19.46 -13.10
C LYS A 218 2.28 -19.20 -11.76
N PHE A 219 2.98 -19.49 -10.68
CA PHE A 219 2.52 -19.28 -9.31
C PHE A 219 3.39 -18.23 -8.63
N LYS A 220 2.75 -17.20 -8.06
CA LYS A 220 3.42 -16.11 -7.33
C LYS A 220 2.84 -15.98 -5.92
N PRO A 221 3.36 -16.70 -4.91
CA PRO A 221 3.12 -16.35 -3.54
C PRO A 221 3.79 -15.03 -3.20
N THR A 222 3.10 -14.19 -2.42
CA THR A 222 3.63 -12.94 -1.92
C THR A 222 3.27 -12.73 -0.47
N PHE A 223 4.04 -11.91 0.21
CA PHE A 223 3.72 -11.43 1.54
C PHE A 223 3.98 -9.94 1.63
N MET A 224 3.27 -9.28 2.52
CA MET A 224 3.55 -7.93 2.96
C MET A 224 3.34 -7.84 4.47
N THR A 225 4.22 -7.14 5.16
CA THR A 225 4.04 -6.82 6.57
C THR A 225 4.06 -5.31 6.74
N LYS A 226 3.27 -4.85 7.69
CA LYS A 226 3.15 -3.46 8.09
C LYS A 226 3.33 -3.36 9.59
N ALA A 227 4.28 -2.56 10.01
CA ALA A 227 4.54 -2.26 11.41
C ALA A 227 4.50 -0.76 11.64
N SER A 228 3.77 -0.32 12.65
CA SER A 228 3.74 1.08 13.10
C SER A 228 3.66 1.16 14.61
N VAL A 229 4.23 2.22 15.18
CA VAL A 229 4.16 2.44 16.62
C VAL A 229 2.70 2.71 17.01
N GLY A 230 2.22 2.02 18.04
CA GLY A 230 0.85 2.19 18.54
C GLY A 230 -0.24 1.45 17.74
N SER A 231 0.14 0.59 16.77
CA SER A 231 -0.83 -0.24 16.03
C SER A 231 -0.42 -1.71 16.06
N PRO A 232 -1.38 -2.64 16.01
CA PRO A 232 -1.06 -4.06 15.89
C PRO A 232 -0.22 -4.34 14.65
N PHE A 233 0.69 -5.29 14.76
CA PHE A 233 1.44 -5.79 13.61
C PHE A 233 0.48 -6.46 12.61
N GLN A 234 0.54 -6.01 11.36
CA GLN A 234 -0.32 -6.51 10.30
C GLN A 234 0.51 -7.21 9.23
N TYR A 235 0.00 -8.32 8.71
CA TYR A 235 0.58 -9.01 7.57
C TYR A 235 -0.47 -9.48 6.60
N ASP A 236 -0.12 -9.44 5.33
CA ASP A 236 -0.89 -9.96 4.21
C ASP A 236 -0.09 -11.10 3.57
N ILE A 237 -0.75 -12.21 3.27
CA ILE A 237 -0.20 -13.32 2.50
C ILE A 237 -1.10 -13.56 1.32
N SER A 238 -0.53 -13.68 0.12
CA SER A 238 -1.31 -13.98 -1.07
C SER A 238 -0.74 -15.12 -1.90
N ALA A 239 -1.63 -15.79 -2.61
CA ALA A 239 -1.32 -16.81 -3.59
C ALA A 239 -1.94 -16.42 -4.92
N ASN A 240 -1.11 -16.15 -5.93
CA ASN A 240 -1.55 -15.64 -7.22
C ASN A 240 -1.06 -16.56 -8.34
N PHE A 241 -1.94 -16.85 -9.30
CA PHE A 241 -1.65 -17.66 -10.47
C PHE A 241 -1.76 -16.79 -11.73
N LEU A 242 -0.75 -16.84 -12.58
CA LEU A 242 -0.80 -16.28 -13.94
C LEU A 242 -1.11 -17.40 -14.93
N LEU A 243 -2.21 -17.26 -15.63
CA LEU A 243 -2.71 -18.24 -16.61
C LEU A 243 -2.52 -17.70 -18.00
N ALA A 244 -1.91 -18.51 -18.86
CA ALA A 244 -1.65 -18.23 -20.29
C ALA A 244 -1.01 -16.85 -20.56
N GLU A 245 -0.19 -16.33 -19.63
CA GLU A 245 0.42 -14.99 -19.68
C GLU A 245 -0.61 -13.83 -19.79
N LYS A 246 -1.89 -14.08 -19.47
CA LYS A 246 -2.99 -13.13 -19.68
C LYS A 246 -3.84 -12.86 -18.44
N PHE A 247 -4.02 -13.84 -17.57
CA PHE A 247 -4.93 -13.72 -16.44
C PHE A 247 -4.22 -13.99 -15.13
N TRP A 248 -4.17 -12.99 -14.24
CA TRP A 248 -3.85 -13.20 -12.84
C TRP A 248 -5.14 -13.49 -12.07
N ILE A 249 -5.13 -14.56 -11.29
CA ILE A 249 -6.19 -14.89 -10.35
C ILE A 249 -5.53 -15.28 -9.04
N GLY A 250 -6.00 -14.72 -7.93
CA GLY A 250 -5.41 -14.99 -6.64
C GLY A 250 -6.34 -14.77 -5.46
N GLY A 251 -5.87 -15.23 -4.32
CA GLY A 251 -6.47 -14.98 -3.02
C GLY A 251 -5.46 -14.38 -2.06
N MET A 252 -5.93 -13.55 -1.14
CA MET A 252 -5.14 -12.91 -0.11
C MET A 252 -5.82 -13.10 1.25
N TYR A 253 -5.02 -13.29 2.26
CA TYR A 253 -5.41 -13.23 3.66
C TYR A 253 -4.71 -12.05 4.33
N ARG A 254 -5.49 -11.18 4.98
CA ARG A 254 -5.01 -10.07 5.83
C ARG A 254 -5.26 -10.39 7.28
N SER A 255 -4.19 -10.37 8.07
CA SER A 255 -4.26 -10.69 9.49
C SER A 255 -5.25 -9.81 10.25
N GLY A 256 -6.19 -10.46 10.96
CA GLY A 256 -7.17 -9.77 11.81
C GLY A 256 -8.23 -8.95 11.07
N ASP A 257 -8.31 -9.00 9.74
CA ASP A 257 -9.21 -8.12 8.99
C ASP A 257 -10.06 -8.88 7.96
N ALA A 258 -9.47 -9.44 6.91
CA ALA A 258 -10.22 -9.86 5.74
C ALA A 258 -9.56 -10.99 4.94
N PHE A 259 -10.36 -11.64 4.14
CA PHE A 259 -9.95 -12.46 3.02
C PHE A 259 -10.29 -11.73 1.71
N GLY A 260 -9.32 -11.65 0.78
CA GLY A 260 -9.47 -10.97 -0.50
C GLY A 260 -9.35 -11.91 -1.68
N VAL A 261 -10.03 -11.59 -2.78
CA VAL A 261 -9.85 -12.20 -4.09
C VAL A 261 -9.33 -11.16 -5.07
N ILE A 262 -8.45 -11.58 -5.96
CA ILE A 262 -7.79 -10.71 -6.93
C ILE A 262 -7.95 -11.32 -8.32
N ALA A 263 -8.34 -10.52 -9.29
CA ALA A 263 -8.34 -10.87 -10.70
C ALA A 263 -7.76 -9.73 -11.52
N GLN A 264 -6.86 -10.03 -12.46
CA GLN A 264 -6.32 -9.04 -13.41
C GLN A 264 -6.25 -9.65 -14.80
N TRP A 265 -6.72 -8.92 -15.78
CA TRP A 265 -6.63 -9.25 -17.18
C TRP A 265 -5.58 -8.39 -17.89
N ILE A 266 -4.61 -9.05 -18.52
CA ILE A 266 -3.60 -8.47 -19.41
C ILE A 266 -4.19 -8.53 -20.81
N ILE A 267 -4.86 -7.45 -21.25
CA ILE A 267 -5.55 -7.37 -22.53
C ILE A 267 -4.53 -7.43 -23.67
N ASN A 268 -3.43 -6.70 -23.51
CA ASN A 268 -2.29 -6.71 -24.42
C ASN A 268 -1.01 -6.36 -23.66
N ASN A 269 0.11 -6.27 -24.35
CA ASN A 269 1.40 -5.96 -23.73
C ASN A 269 1.48 -4.56 -23.09
N LYS A 270 0.44 -3.74 -23.21
CA LYS A 270 0.41 -2.35 -22.73
C LYS A 270 -0.69 -2.08 -21.72
N PHE A 271 -1.82 -2.79 -21.82
CA PHE A 271 -3.03 -2.44 -21.08
C PHE A 271 -3.49 -3.59 -20.19
N ARG A 272 -3.78 -3.29 -18.92
CA ARG A 272 -4.27 -4.25 -17.93
C ARG A 272 -5.43 -3.64 -17.16
N ILE A 273 -6.38 -4.49 -16.79
CA ILE A 273 -7.48 -4.16 -15.89
C ILE A 273 -7.45 -5.15 -14.74
N GLY A 274 -7.55 -4.65 -13.53
CA GLY A 274 -7.59 -5.45 -12.31
C GLY A 274 -8.85 -5.16 -11.49
N TYR A 275 -9.34 -6.18 -10.81
CA TYR A 275 -10.39 -6.08 -9.83
C TYR A 275 -10.01 -6.89 -8.60
N ALA A 276 -10.30 -6.35 -7.41
CA ALA A 276 -10.20 -7.10 -6.17
C ALA A 276 -11.42 -6.82 -5.28
N ALA A 277 -11.76 -7.81 -4.47
CA ALA A 277 -12.79 -7.69 -3.46
C ALA A 277 -12.31 -8.31 -2.16
N ASP A 278 -12.48 -7.58 -1.03
CA ASP A 278 -12.17 -8.09 0.30
C ASP A 278 -13.46 -8.34 1.09
N PHE A 279 -13.49 -9.44 1.79
CA PHE A 279 -14.56 -9.86 2.68
C PHE A 279 -14.02 -9.88 4.10
N THR A 280 -14.44 -8.90 4.91
CA THR A 280 -14.01 -8.86 6.32
C THR A 280 -14.70 -9.94 7.15
N PHE A 281 -13.97 -10.50 8.10
CA PHE A 281 -14.53 -11.40 9.11
C PHE A 281 -14.67 -10.75 10.49
N THR A 282 -14.40 -9.44 10.60
CA THR A 282 -14.66 -8.66 11.81
C THR A 282 -16.16 -8.38 11.98
N ASP A 283 -16.57 -7.84 13.11
CA ASP A 283 -17.99 -7.51 13.38
C ASP A 283 -18.58 -6.50 12.39
N LEU A 284 -17.73 -5.73 11.71
CA LEU A 284 -18.11 -4.82 10.63
C LEU A 284 -18.82 -5.51 9.45
N ARG A 285 -18.65 -6.84 9.28
CA ARG A 285 -19.30 -7.61 8.21
C ARG A 285 -20.83 -7.47 8.21
N ASN A 286 -21.42 -7.20 9.37
CA ASN A 286 -22.88 -7.10 9.52
C ASN A 286 -23.44 -5.76 8.99
N TYR A 287 -22.58 -4.77 8.71
CA TYR A 287 -22.95 -3.40 8.38
C TYR A 287 -22.46 -2.95 7.00
N GLN A 288 -21.73 -3.81 6.27
CA GLN A 288 -21.11 -3.45 5.00
C GLN A 288 -21.13 -4.61 4.00
N GLN A 289 -20.98 -4.30 2.71
CA GLN A 289 -21.04 -5.25 1.60
C GLN A 289 -19.66 -5.65 1.05
N GLY A 290 -18.59 -5.35 1.78
CA GLY A 290 -17.21 -5.64 1.39
C GLY A 290 -16.41 -4.42 0.97
N VAL A 291 -15.24 -4.69 0.45
CA VAL A 291 -14.32 -3.72 -0.12
C VAL A 291 -14.12 -4.04 -1.59
N HIS A 292 -14.14 -3.05 -2.45
CA HIS A 292 -13.97 -3.23 -3.88
C HIS A 292 -12.85 -2.35 -4.41
N GLU A 293 -11.96 -2.92 -5.21
CA GLU A 293 -10.90 -2.20 -5.90
C GLU A 293 -10.98 -2.43 -7.40
N VAL A 294 -10.89 -1.36 -8.17
CA VAL A 294 -10.71 -1.40 -9.62
C VAL A 294 -9.39 -0.75 -9.97
N MET A 295 -8.62 -1.39 -10.82
CA MET A 295 -7.31 -0.91 -11.26
C MET A 295 -7.21 -0.96 -12.79
N ILE A 296 -6.62 0.07 -13.35
CA ILE A 296 -6.25 0.14 -14.77
C ILE A 296 -4.78 0.53 -14.85
N SER A 297 -4.00 -0.16 -15.67
CA SER A 297 -2.63 0.23 -15.95
C SER A 297 -2.30 0.23 -17.44
N TYR A 298 -1.42 1.16 -17.83
CA TYR A 298 -0.96 1.31 -19.19
C TYR A 298 0.56 1.49 -19.24
N GLU A 299 1.23 0.75 -20.14
CA GLU A 299 2.68 0.77 -20.31
C GLU A 299 3.07 1.20 -21.72
N ILE A 300 4.10 2.04 -21.80
CA ILE A 300 4.74 2.46 -23.06
C ILE A 300 6.19 2.00 -23.05
N ALA A 301 6.53 1.08 -23.94
CA ALA A 301 7.90 0.62 -24.10
C ALA A 301 8.71 1.58 -25.00
N PHE A 302 9.90 1.97 -24.55
CA PHE A 302 10.77 2.89 -25.29
C PHE A 302 11.48 2.23 -26.49
N THR A 303 11.60 0.90 -26.51
CA THR A 303 12.34 0.17 -27.55
C THR A 303 11.60 -1.08 -27.98
N LYS A 304 11.68 -1.41 -29.28
CA LYS A 304 11.16 -2.67 -29.86
C LYS A 304 11.93 -3.93 -29.43
N LYS A 305 13.01 -3.80 -28.67
CA LYS A 305 13.72 -4.97 -28.14
C LYS A 305 12.80 -5.68 -27.16
N LYS A 306 12.71 -6.99 -27.32
CA LYS A 306 11.98 -7.92 -26.47
C LYS A 306 12.62 -7.90 -25.07
N PHE A 307 12.32 -6.86 -24.27
CA PHE A 307 12.69 -6.87 -22.88
C PHE A 307 11.84 -7.95 -22.22
N VAL A 308 12.48 -8.89 -21.58
CA VAL A 308 11.82 -9.66 -20.52
C VAL A 308 11.61 -8.65 -19.41
N SER A 309 10.57 -7.83 -19.56
CA SER A 309 10.10 -6.99 -18.46
C SER A 309 9.85 -7.91 -17.30
N PRO A 310 10.24 -7.56 -16.08
CA PRO A 310 9.80 -8.25 -14.88
C PRO A 310 8.31 -7.94 -14.64
N ARG A 311 7.47 -8.30 -15.63
CA ARG A 311 6.00 -8.14 -15.58
C ARG A 311 5.35 -8.90 -14.45
N TYR A 312 6.15 -9.59 -13.69
CA TYR A 312 5.73 -10.45 -12.60
C TYR A 312 5.85 -9.76 -11.24
N PHE A 313 6.57 -8.63 -11.17
CA PHE A 313 6.83 -7.91 -9.91
C PHE A 313 6.57 -6.42 -10.04
#